data_0fa1a74ec10b767a833f42010a89d51d
#
_entry.id   0fa1a74ec10b767a833f42010a89d51d
#
_cell.length_a   1.000
_cell.length_b   1.000
_cell.length_c   1.000
_cell.angle_alpha   90.00
_cell.angle_beta   90.00
_cell.angle_gamma   90.00
#
_symmetry.space_group_name_H-M   'P 1'
#
loop_
_entity.id
_entity.type
_entity.pdbx_description
1 polymer ?
#
loop_
_entity_poly.entity_id
_entity_poly.type
_entity_poly.pdbx_seq_one_letter_code
_entity_poly.pdbx_strand_id
1 'polypeptide(L)'
;MQEINRFDDLSDFLASCVNKIKSSYPKFSSLQLAKRLGIPNSTFDRISKKEVQKPSFNYALKIVQEVCGEESVQKFIKEYYPSMYEDFSKVYSGNQDVPFVSAEAEAYFRDPTTYEIMLMATTEAGLSKEVAKDEFGRKGLTILEKLIADKVLIEKDGKVSISGAINANQETVHKLFTNLVQMNYDVDAFGNKDNWLSLQYISANAEYVLPKLLEIYKRANGEIREVFNSPMAQGNDIVWAGLVMDTLSKRNDQSTGVLQ
;
A
#
# COMPACT_ATOMS: atom_id res chain seq x y z
N MET A 1 -12.94 -15.72 14.82
CA MET A 1 -13.08 -14.26 14.63
C MET A 1 -12.87 -13.59 15.98
N GLN A 2 -11.74 -12.91 16.21
CA GLN A 2 -11.54 -12.22 17.50
C GLN A 2 -12.13 -10.82 17.41
N GLU A 3 -12.90 -10.50 18.43
CA GLU A 3 -13.48 -9.17 18.61
C GLU A 3 -12.34 -8.16 18.87
N ILE A 4 -12.05 -7.33 17.90
CA ILE A 4 -11.12 -6.19 18.01
C ILE A 4 -11.56 -5.25 19.12
N ASN A 5 -12.84 -5.23 19.46
CA ASN A 5 -13.48 -4.36 20.45
C ASN A 5 -13.17 -4.73 21.94
N ARG A 6 -12.20 -5.59 22.22
CA ARG A 6 -11.88 -6.03 23.60
C ARG A 6 -10.77 -5.25 24.28
N PHE A 7 -10.10 -4.36 23.56
CA PHE A 7 -8.93 -3.66 24.09
C PHE A 7 -9.14 -2.15 23.98
N ASP A 8 -9.10 -1.47 25.09
CA ASP A 8 -9.23 -0.01 25.18
C ASP A 8 -7.97 0.72 24.70
N ASP A 9 -6.82 0.01 24.57
CA ASP A 9 -5.53 0.57 24.15
C ASP A 9 -4.90 -0.24 23.01
N LEU A 10 -4.39 0.49 22.00
CA LEU A 10 -3.64 -0.03 20.87
C LEU A 10 -2.44 -0.88 21.31
N SER A 11 -1.71 -0.44 22.34
CA SER A 11 -0.52 -1.14 22.85
C SER A 11 -0.90 -2.52 23.41
N ASP A 12 -2.00 -2.62 24.13
CA ASP A 12 -2.52 -3.88 24.67
C ASP A 12 -2.98 -4.83 23.58
N PHE A 13 -3.68 -4.31 22.58
CA PHE A 13 -4.12 -5.07 21.44
C PHE A 13 -2.94 -5.65 20.66
N LEU A 14 -1.95 -4.82 20.28
CA LEU A 14 -0.79 -5.27 19.53
C LEU A 14 0.10 -6.23 20.31
N ALA A 15 0.28 -6.02 21.61
CA ALA A 15 1.01 -6.96 22.45
C ALA A 15 0.31 -8.34 22.50
N SER A 16 -1.03 -8.35 22.56
CA SER A 16 -1.82 -9.58 22.47
C SER A 16 -1.61 -10.28 21.11
N CYS A 17 -1.63 -9.53 20.01
CA CYS A 17 -1.35 -10.06 18.67
C CYS A 17 0.06 -10.66 18.58
N VAL A 18 1.09 -9.95 19.07
CA VAL A 18 2.47 -10.46 19.08
C VAL A 18 2.59 -11.75 19.91
N ASN A 19 1.93 -11.82 21.06
CA ASN A 19 1.94 -13.03 21.89
C ASN A 19 1.27 -14.22 21.17
N LYS A 20 0.23 -13.97 20.38
CA LYS A 20 -0.39 -15.00 19.55
C LYS A 20 0.54 -15.47 18.44
N ILE A 21 1.24 -14.55 17.75
CA ILE A 21 2.24 -14.93 16.76
C ILE A 21 3.30 -15.83 17.41
N LYS A 22 3.82 -15.45 18.57
CA LYS A 22 4.78 -16.28 19.33
C LYS A 22 4.23 -17.67 19.67
N SER A 23 2.97 -17.75 20.06
CA SER A 23 2.30 -19.02 20.38
C SER A 23 2.03 -19.88 19.15
N SER A 24 1.73 -19.28 18.00
CA SER A 24 1.51 -19.99 16.74
C SER A 24 2.81 -20.55 16.16
N TYR A 25 3.94 -19.95 16.48
CA TYR A 25 5.26 -20.35 16.00
C TYR A 25 6.25 -20.62 17.14
N PRO A 26 6.00 -21.63 18.00
CA PRO A 26 6.79 -21.86 19.22
C PRO A 26 8.26 -22.21 18.98
N LYS A 27 8.61 -22.62 17.78
CA LYS A 27 9.99 -22.95 17.39
C LYS A 27 10.81 -21.74 16.89
N PHE A 28 10.14 -20.58 16.69
CA PHE A 28 10.79 -19.38 16.18
C PHE A 28 11.16 -18.45 17.33
N SER A 29 12.38 -17.92 17.30
CA SER A 29 12.78 -16.83 18.21
C SER A 29 12.08 -15.52 17.83
N SER A 30 12.02 -14.56 18.78
CA SER A 30 11.50 -13.21 18.49
C SER A 30 12.21 -12.56 17.29
N LEU A 31 13.52 -12.79 17.15
CA LEU A 31 14.29 -12.28 16.02
C LEU A 31 13.82 -12.86 14.68
N GLN A 32 13.54 -14.15 14.63
CA GLN A 32 13.06 -14.81 13.42
C GLN A 32 11.65 -14.35 13.04
N LEU A 33 10.77 -14.18 14.04
CA LEU A 33 9.43 -13.67 13.84
C LEU A 33 9.43 -12.21 13.36
N ALA A 34 10.25 -11.37 14.00
CA ALA A 34 10.44 -9.98 13.59
C ALA A 34 10.93 -9.87 12.14
N LYS A 35 11.94 -10.69 11.77
CA LYS A 35 12.47 -10.76 10.40
C LYS A 35 11.39 -11.22 9.41
N ARG A 36 10.58 -12.23 9.75
CA ARG A 36 9.47 -12.71 8.93
C ARG A 36 8.46 -11.60 8.63
N LEU A 37 8.12 -10.79 9.62
CA LEU A 37 7.20 -9.67 9.49
C LEU A 37 7.83 -8.40 8.89
N GLY A 38 9.15 -8.40 8.65
CA GLY A 38 9.87 -7.21 8.21
C GLY A 38 9.79 -6.07 9.22
N ILE A 39 9.85 -6.38 10.51
CA ILE A 39 9.85 -5.45 11.64
C ILE A 39 11.23 -5.51 12.33
N PRO A 40 11.86 -4.37 12.69
CA PRO A 40 13.08 -4.40 13.49
C PRO A 40 12.87 -5.15 14.80
N ASN A 41 13.81 -6.05 15.16
CA ASN A 41 13.67 -6.91 16.34
C ASN A 41 13.43 -6.11 17.64
N SER A 42 14.15 -5.00 17.82
CA SER A 42 13.96 -4.12 18.97
C SER A 42 12.55 -3.53 19.04
N THR A 43 11.98 -3.15 17.90
CA THR A 43 10.61 -2.65 17.81
C THR A 43 9.60 -3.75 18.13
N PHE A 44 9.78 -4.95 17.55
CA PHE A 44 8.91 -6.10 17.81
C PHE A 44 8.88 -6.49 19.30
N ASP A 45 10.05 -6.53 19.94
CA ASP A 45 10.17 -6.83 21.38
C ASP A 45 9.55 -5.73 22.25
N ARG A 46 9.75 -4.46 21.92
CA ARG A 46 9.14 -3.33 22.63
C ARG A 46 7.62 -3.32 22.52
N ILE A 47 7.06 -3.65 21.34
CA ILE A 47 5.61 -3.81 21.16
C ILE A 47 5.11 -4.96 22.02
N SER A 48 5.80 -6.09 22.04
CA SER A 48 5.39 -7.24 22.86
C SER A 48 5.38 -6.95 24.37
N LYS A 49 6.18 -6.00 24.82
CA LYS A 49 6.29 -5.54 26.22
C LYS A 49 5.43 -4.33 26.54
N LYS A 50 4.64 -3.84 25.59
CA LYS A 50 3.82 -2.63 25.71
C LYS A 50 4.62 -1.34 25.95
N GLU A 51 5.89 -1.32 25.56
CA GLU A 51 6.77 -0.16 25.73
C GLU A 51 6.56 0.90 24.63
N VAL A 52 5.75 0.61 23.62
CA VAL A 52 5.43 1.51 22.52
C VAL A 52 3.92 1.74 22.48
N GLN A 53 3.48 2.92 22.87
CA GLN A 53 2.04 3.25 22.88
C GLN A 53 1.47 3.42 21.45
N LYS A 54 2.22 4.05 20.56
CA LYS A 54 1.83 4.25 19.16
C LYS A 54 2.96 3.80 18.22
N PRO A 55 3.04 2.51 17.90
CA PRO A 55 3.98 2.04 16.88
C PRO A 55 3.61 2.61 15.50
N SER A 56 4.59 2.61 14.58
CA SER A 56 4.28 3.04 13.23
C SER A 56 3.14 2.18 12.64
N PHE A 57 2.28 2.82 11.88
CA PHE A 57 1.11 2.19 11.27
C PHE A 57 1.48 0.91 10.50
N ASN A 58 2.58 0.96 9.71
CA ASN A 58 3.04 -0.19 8.94
C ASN A 58 3.38 -1.41 9.80
N TYR A 59 4.01 -1.22 10.96
CA TYR A 59 4.32 -2.34 11.85
C TYR A 59 3.07 -2.88 12.53
N ALA A 60 2.18 -2.00 12.97
CA ALA A 60 0.90 -2.40 13.53
C ALA A 60 0.07 -3.20 12.51
N LEU A 61 0.01 -2.73 11.28
CA LEU A 61 -0.70 -3.38 10.18
C LEU A 61 -0.18 -4.79 9.93
N LYS A 62 1.14 -4.98 9.78
CA LYS A 62 1.77 -6.30 9.55
C LYS A 62 1.48 -7.29 10.68
N ILE A 63 1.47 -6.83 11.94
CA ILE A 63 1.13 -7.65 13.10
C ILE A 63 -0.35 -8.07 13.04
N VAL A 64 -1.23 -7.15 12.72
CA VAL A 64 -2.68 -7.41 12.65
C VAL A 64 -3.03 -8.33 11.49
N GLN A 65 -2.45 -8.13 10.33
CA GLN A 65 -2.63 -9.00 9.16
C GLN A 65 -2.24 -10.45 9.46
N GLU A 66 -1.09 -10.68 10.12
CA GLU A 66 -0.61 -12.04 10.46
C GLU A 66 -1.56 -12.77 11.44
N VAL A 67 -2.24 -12.04 12.34
CA VAL A 67 -3.05 -12.65 13.41
C VAL A 67 -4.53 -12.69 13.09
N CYS A 68 -5.04 -11.62 12.53
CA CYS A 68 -6.48 -11.39 12.40
C CYS A 68 -6.98 -11.56 10.97
N GLY A 69 -6.05 -11.70 10.01
CA GLY A 69 -6.39 -11.74 8.59
C GLY A 69 -6.81 -10.39 8.04
N GLU A 70 -6.95 -10.33 6.73
CA GLU A 70 -7.19 -9.09 5.99
C GLU A 70 -8.56 -8.46 6.28
N GLU A 71 -9.58 -9.26 6.51
CA GLU A 71 -10.94 -8.79 6.82
C GLU A 71 -11.01 -7.92 8.10
N SER A 72 -10.06 -8.14 9.02
CA SER A 72 -10.03 -7.42 10.29
C SER A 72 -9.26 -6.11 10.23
N VAL A 73 -8.50 -5.89 9.17
CA VAL A 73 -7.65 -4.70 9.00
C VAL A 73 -8.46 -3.41 8.97
N GLN A 74 -9.56 -3.38 8.24
CA GLN A 74 -10.41 -2.18 8.17
C GLN A 74 -11.00 -1.80 9.52
N LYS A 75 -11.44 -2.79 10.31
CA LYS A 75 -11.93 -2.57 11.67
C LYS A 75 -10.84 -2.03 12.57
N PHE A 76 -9.63 -2.60 12.45
CA PHE A 76 -8.46 -2.15 13.18
C PHE A 76 -8.10 -0.70 12.85
N ILE A 77 -8.07 -0.32 11.57
CA ILE A 77 -7.77 1.05 11.16
C ILE A 77 -8.84 2.01 11.70
N LYS A 78 -10.11 1.65 11.56
CA LYS A 78 -11.23 2.45 12.05
C LYS A 78 -11.16 2.70 13.56
N GLU A 79 -10.80 1.69 14.32
CA GLU A 79 -10.77 1.74 15.78
C GLU A 79 -9.57 2.52 16.31
N TYR A 80 -8.35 2.20 15.82
CA TYR A 80 -7.12 2.72 16.41
C TYR A 80 -6.45 3.85 15.63
N TYR A 81 -6.87 4.07 14.37
CA TYR A 81 -6.35 5.11 13.50
C TYR A 81 -7.50 5.88 12.80
N PRO A 82 -8.46 6.46 13.56
CA PRO A 82 -9.67 7.03 12.98
C PRO A 82 -9.40 8.16 11.98
N SER A 83 -8.40 9.00 12.23
CA SER A 83 -8.03 10.07 11.28
C SER A 83 -7.52 9.49 9.95
N MET A 84 -6.75 8.41 10.00
CA MET A 84 -6.33 7.71 8.78
C MET A 84 -7.51 7.00 8.10
N TYR A 85 -8.42 6.42 8.89
CA TYR A 85 -9.63 5.79 8.35
C TYR A 85 -10.54 6.82 7.67
N GLU A 86 -10.71 7.99 8.26
CA GLU A 86 -11.48 9.08 7.63
C GLU A 86 -10.81 9.59 6.36
N ASP A 87 -9.50 9.75 6.36
CA ASP A 87 -8.73 10.13 5.18
C ASP A 87 -8.79 9.03 4.11
N PHE A 88 -8.63 7.78 4.51
CA PHE A 88 -8.81 6.61 3.64
C PHE A 88 -10.25 6.52 3.12
N SER A 89 -11.26 6.65 3.98
CA SER A 89 -12.66 6.55 3.57
C SER A 89 -13.08 7.70 2.64
N LYS A 90 -12.60 8.92 2.84
CA LYS A 90 -12.81 10.04 1.93
C LYS A 90 -12.09 9.85 0.60
N VAL A 91 -10.90 9.29 0.66
CA VAL A 91 -10.08 8.95 -0.51
C VAL A 91 -10.63 7.71 -1.23
N TYR A 92 -11.28 6.77 -0.52
CA TYR A 92 -11.80 5.50 -1.04
C TYR A 92 -13.33 5.37 -0.92
N SER A 93 -14.06 6.50 -0.80
CA SER A 93 -15.51 6.56 -0.54
C SER A 93 -16.43 5.93 -1.60
N GLY A 94 -15.89 5.33 -2.64
CA GLY A 94 -16.66 4.53 -3.60
C GLY A 94 -16.71 3.03 -3.32
N ASN A 95 -15.78 2.47 -2.51
CA ASN A 95 -15.67 1.04 -2.28
C ASN A 95 -15.23 0.75 -0.85
N GLN A 96 -16.18 0.70 0.08
CA GLN A 96 -15.91 0.40 1.50
C GLN A 96 -15.42 -1.04 1.75
N ASP A 97 -15.53 -1.92 0.75
CA ASP A 97 -15.22 -3.35 0.86
C ASP A 97 -13.99 -3.79 0.04
N VAL A 98 -13.12 -2.84 -0.36
CA VAL A 98 -11.91 -3.21 -1.12
C VAL A 98 -10.88 -3.82 -0.18
N PRO A 99 -10.53 -5.09 -0.34
CA PRO A 99 -9.55 -5.75 0.51
C PRO A 99 -8.16 -5.16 0.27
N PHE A 100 -7.34 -5.15 1.33
CA PHE A 100 -5.90 -4.93 1.16
C PHE A 100 -5.28 -6.13 0.44
N VAL A 101 -4.33 -5.85 -0.43
CA VAL A 101 -3.53 -6.89 -1.09
C VAL A 101 -2.84 -7.73 -0.03
N SER A 102 -2.89 -9.04 -0.18
CA SER A 102 -2.15 -9.95 0.70
C SER A 102 -0.65 -9.71 0.63
N ALA A 103 0.07 -10.06 1.69
CA ALA A 103 1.52 -9.93 1.72
C ALA A 103 2.20 -10.74 0.59
N GLU A 104 1.60 -11.86 0.21
CA GLU A 104 2.01 -12.67 -0.93
C GLU A 104 1.81 -11.92 -2.25
N ALA A 105 0.65 -11.29 -2.43
CA ALA A 105 0.36 -10.50 -3.63
C ALA A 105 1.21 -9.22 -3.70
N GLU A 106 1.53 -8.59 -2.57
CA GLU A 106 2.47 -7.46 -2.53
C GLU A 106 3.87 -7.80 -3.05
N ALA A 107 4.31 -9.06 -2.88
CA ALA A 107 5.58 -9.50 -3.42
C ALA A 107 5.63 -9.42 -4.95
N TYR A 108 4.49 -9.57 -5.62
CA TYR A 108 4.41 -9.48 -7.08
C TYR A 108 4.65 -8.07 -7.59
N PHE A 109 4.21 -7.05 -6.88
CA PHE A 109 4.43 -5.65 -7.28
C PHE A 109 5.90 -5.21 -7.22
N ARG A 110 6.80 -6.06 -6.71
CA ARG A 110 8.24 -5.78 -6.63
C ARG A 110 8.98 -6.11 -7.93
N ASP A 111 8.42 -6.98 -8.76
CA ASP A 111 9.00 -7.35 -10.06
C ASP A 111 8.40 -6.48 -11.16
N PRO A 112 9.23 -5.76 -11.95
CA PRO A 112 8.75 -4.87 -13.00
C PRO A 112 7.84 -5.57 -14.01
N THR A 113 8.20 -6.77 -14.46
CA THR A 113 7.38 -7.55 -15.41
C THR A 113 6.00 -7.87 -14.85
N THR A 114 5.93 -8.24 -13.57
CA THR A 114 4.66 -8.50 -12.89
C THR A 114 3.80 -7.24 -12.85
N TYR A 115 4.42 -6.11 -12.58
CA TYR A 115 3.76 -4.82 -12.55
C TYR A 115 3.17 -4.44 -13.92
N GLU A 116 3.92 -4.59 -15.00
CA GLU A 116 3.45 -4.33 -16.37
C GLU A 116 2.29 -5.24 -16.75
N ILE A 117 2.36 -6.54 -16.42
CA ILE A 117 1.25 -7.49 -16.61
C ILE A 117 -0.01 -7.01 -15.89
N MET A 118 0.14 -6.53 -14.65
CA MET A 118 -0.99 -6.02 -13.87
C MET A 118 -1.57 -4.73 -14.47
N LEU A 119 -0.73 -3.82 -14.96
CA LEU A 119 -1.20 -2.61 -15.65
C LEU A 119 -1.99 -2.97 -16.91
N MET A 120 -1.50 -3.87 -17.76
CA MET A 120 -2.22 -4.32 -18.94
C MET A 120 -3.55 -5.00 -18.61
N ALA A 121 -3.61 -5.73 -17.50
CA ALA A 121 -4.85 -6.33 -17.03
C ALA A 121 -5.90 -5.30 -16.53
N THR A 122 -5.53 -4.03 -16.34
CA THR A 122 -6.50 -2.94 -16.03
C THR A 122 -7.19 -2.37 -17.24
N THR A 123 -6.66 -2.58 -18.44
CA THR A 123 -7.22 -2.01 -19.67
C THR A 123 -8.58 -2.64 -20.01
N GLU A 124 -9.39 -1.93 -20.77
CA GLU A 124 -10.68 -2.45 -21.24
C GLU A 124 -10.51 -3.71 -22.10
N ALA A 125 -9.49 -3.75 -22.95
CA ALA A 125 -9.13 -4.94 -23.71
C ALA A 125 -8.73 -6.12 -22.82
N GLY A 126 -8.15 -5.84 -21.63
CA GLY A 126 -7.56 -6.84 -20.77
C GLY A 126 -6.29 -7.44 -21.36
N LEU A 127 -5.76 -8.47 -20.73
CA LEU A 127 -4.57 -9.17 -21.16
C LEU A 127 -4.93 -10.61 -21.54
N SER A 128 -4.43 -11.12 -22.68
CA SER A 128 -4.51 -12.55 -22.99
C SER A 128 -3.19 -13.27 -22.68
N LYS A 129 -3.24 -14.61 -22.59
CA LYS A 129 -2.02 -15.43 -22.39
C LYS A 129 -1.07 -15.34 -23.59
N GLU A 130 -1.63 -15.18 -24.81
CA GLU A 130 -0.86 -14.99 -26.03
C GLU A 130 -0.10 -13.67 -25.96
N VAL A 131 -0.78 -12.56 -25.65
CA VAL A 131 -0.15 -11.24 -25.53
C VAL A 131 0.91 -11.25 -24.41
N ALA A 132 0.60 -11.84 -23.25
CA ALA A 132 1.59 -11.93 -22.18
C ALA A 132 2.85 -12.72 -22.58
N LYS A 133 2.67 -13.76 -23.39
CA LYS A 133 3.78 -14.57 -23.91
C LYS A 133 4.59 -13.80 -24.98
N ASP A 134 3.90 -13.06 -25.83
CA ASP A 134 4.55 -12.31 -26.93
C ASP A 134 5.34 -11.10 -26.39
N GLU A 135 4.77 -10.36 -25.45
CA GLU A 135 5.40 -9.17 -24.85
C GLU A 135 6.47 -9.51 -23.81
N PHE A 136 6.24 -10.51 -22.95
CA PHE A 136 7.09 -10.81 -21.79
C PHE A 136 7.75 -12.20 -21.86
N GLY A 137 7.55 -12.93 -22.96
CA GLY A 137 8.09 -14.27 -23.15
C GLY A 137 7.51 -15.31 -22.18
N ARG A 138 8.21 -16.43 -22.04
CA ARG A 138 7.79 -17.53 -21.13
C ARG A 138 7.70 -17.09 -19.67
N LYS A 139 8.58 -16.16 -19.24
CA LYS A 139 8.57 -15.62 -17.86
C LYS A 139 7.24 -14.92 -17.61
N GLY A 140 6.82 -14.06 -18.53
CA GLY A 140 5.54 -13.33 -18.40
C GLY A 140 4.33 -14.25 -18.33
N LEU A 141 4.29 -15.28 -19.17
CA LEU A 141 3.21 -16.27 -19.12
C LEU A 141 3.17 -17.01 -17.77
N THR A 142 4.32 -17.43 -17.25
CA THR A 142 4.41 -18.09 -15.93
C THR A 142 3.92 -17.17 -14.79
N ILE A 143 4.30 -15.89 -14.85
CA ILE A 143 3.83 -14.88 -13.88
C ILE A 143 2.32 -14.72 -13.97
N LEU A 144 1.78 -14.56 -15.19
CA LEU A 144 0.34 -14.40 -15.42
C LEU A 144 -0.46 -15.59 -14.87
N GLU A 145 -0.02 -16.80 -15.18
CA GLU A 145 -0.68 -18.03 -14.68
C GLU A 145 -0.67 -18.11 -13.15
N LYS A 146 0.45 -17.67 -12.54
CA LYS A 146 0.56 -17.61 -11.09
C LYS A 146 -0.39 -16.58 -10.49
N LEU A 147 -0.48 -15.37 -11.06
CA LEU A 147 -1.39 -14.33 -10.60
C LEU A 147 -2.86 -14.77 -10.71
N ILE A 148 -3.21 -15.56 -11.73
CA ILE A 148 -4.54 -16.15 -11.87
C ILE A 148 -4.78 -17.22 -10.80
N ALA A 149 -3.81 -18.12 -10.57
CA ALA A 149 -3.89 -19.15 -9.55
C ALA A 149 -4.05 -18.56 -8.13
N ASP A 150 -3.36 -17.46 -7.85
CA ASP A 150 -3.42 -16.73 -6.58
C ASP A 150 -4.64 -15.78 -6.50
N LYS A 151 -5.52 -15.79 -7.52
CA LYS A 151 -6.76 -14.99 -7.60
C LYS A 151 -6.52 -13.47 -7.56
N VAL A 152 -5.34 -13.01 -7.84
CA VAL A 152 -5.02 -11.59 -8.05
C VAL A 152 -5.62 -11.11 -9.35
N LEU A 153 -5.57 -11.96 -10.38
CA LEU A 153 -6.21 -11.76 -11.67
C LEU A 153 -7.31 -12.82 -11.90
N ILE A 154 -8.28 -12.46 -12.73
CA ILE A 154 -9.38 -13.35 -13.14
C ILE A 154 -9.31 -13.55 -14.66
N GLU A 155 -9.36 -14.81 -15.09
CA GLU A 155 -9.51 -15.16 -16.50
C GLU A 155 -10.98 -15.46 -16.79
N LYS A 156 -11.55 -14.77 -17.78
CA LYS A 156 -12.88 -15.00 -18.29
C LYS A 156 -12.88 -14.86 -19.81
N ASP A 157 -13.36 -15.88 -20.51
CA ASP A 157 -13.47 -15.90 -21.97
C ASP A 157 -12.14 -15.60 -22.70
N GLY A 158 -11.00 -16.10 -22.14
CA GLY A 158 -9.66 -15.87 -22.67
C GLY A 158 -9.07 -14.48 -22.36
N LYS A 159 -9.80 -13.63 -21.67
CA LYS A 159 -9.42 -12.31 -21.24
C LYS A 159 -9.06 -12.34 -19.74
N VAL A 160 -7.90 -11.78 -19.40
CA VAL A 160 -7.45 -11.63 -18.02
C VAL A 160 -7.61 -10.19 -17.59
N SER A 161 -8.22 -10.00 -16.43
CA SER A 161 -8.45 -8.68 -15.84
C SER A 161 -8.19 -8.71 -14.33
N ILE A 162 -8.09 -7.56 -13.71
CA ILE A 162 -7.97 -7.46 -12.24
C ILE A 162 -9.28 -7.88 -11.58
N SER A 163 -9.18 -8.62 -10.49
CA SER A 163 -10.36 -9.14 -9.75
C SER A 163 -11.15 -8.06 -9.00
N GLY A 164 -10.68 -6.82 -8.99
CA GLY A 164 -11.34 -5.69 -8.32
C GLY A 164 -10.33 -4.60 -7.94
N ALA A 165 -10.81 -3.57 -7.25
CA ALA A 165 -9.93 -2.54 -6.72
C ALA A 165 -8.96 -3.14 -5.70
N ILE A 166 -7.70 -2.71 -5.75
CA ILE A 166 -6.62 -3.25 -4.92
C ILE A 166 -6.12 -2.12 -4.00
N ASN A 167 -6.14 -2.35 -2.70
CA ASN A 167 -5.47 -1.49 -1.74
C ASN A 167 -4.10 -2.06 -1.41
N ALA A 168 -3.05 -1.34 -1.72
CA ALA A 168 -1.68 -1.72 -1.38
C ALA A 168 -1.17 -0.91 -0.18
N ASN A 169 -0.22 -1.49 0.57
CA ASN A 169 0.43 -0.77 1.65
C ASN A 169 1.31 0.37 1.14
N GLN A 170 1.69 1.29 2.02
CA GLN A 170 2.48 2.47 1.65
C GLN A 170 3.84 2.14 1.02
N GLU A 171 4.51 1.08 1.47
CA GLU A 171 5.79 0.65 0.89
C GLU A 171 5.62 0.19 -0.56
N THR A 172 4.58 -0.58 -0.82
CA THR A 172 4.22 -1.04 -2.17
C THR A 172 3.82 0.14 -3.05
N VAL A 173 2.95 1.03 -2.57
CA VAL A 173 2.57 2.25 -3.30
C VAL A 173 3.79 3.11 -3.63
N HIS A 174 4.71 3.30 -2.67
CA HIS A 174 5.95 4.04 -2.90
C HIS A 174 6.81 3.40 -3.99
N LYS A 175 6.96 2.08 -4.00
CA LYS A 175 7.71 1.37 -5.05
C LYS A 175 7.05 1.49 -6.41
N LEU A 176 5.72 1.30 -6.47
CA LEU A 176 4.97 1.45 -7.71
C LEU A 176 5.12 2.85 -8.28
N PHE A 177 4.96 3.88 -7.45
CA PHE A 177 5.13 5.26 -7.86
C PHE A 177 6.55 5.55 -8.37
N THR A 178 7.57 5.05 -7.66
CA THR A 178 8.96 5.20 -8.07
C THR A 178 9.21 4.51 -9.41
N ASN A 179 8.71 3.31 -9.63
CA ASN A 179 8.83 2.58 -10.89
C ASN A 179 8.12 3.32 -12.03
N LEU A 180 6.91 3.83 -11.80
CA LEU A 180 6.18 4.63 -12.79
C LEU A 180 6.99 5.84 -13.25
N VAL A 181 7.54 6.59 -12.30
CA VAL A 181 8.34 7.77 -12.61
C VAL A 181 9.64 7.40 -13.33
N GLN A 182 10.32 6.32 -12.92
CA GLN A 182 11.61 5.94 -13.47
C GLN A 182 11.52 5.25 -14.84
N MET A 183 10.50 4.45 -15.05
CA MET A 183 10.40 3.57 -16.22
C MET A 183 9.39 4.07 -17.27
N ASN A 184 8.34 4.75 -16.85
CA ASN A 184 7.21 5.09 -17.71
C ASN A 184 7.00 6.60 -17.90
N TYR A 185 7.74 7.46 -17.18
CA TYR A 185 7.66 8.90 -17.44
C TYR A 185 8.52 9.27 -18.66
N ASP A 186 7.87 9.74 -19.70
CA ASP A 186 8.55 10.20 -20.91
C ASP A 186 9.01 11.66 -20.74
N VAL A 187 10.33 11.82 -20.52
CA VAL A 187 10.94 13.15 -20.34
C VAL A 187 10.86 13.98 -21.62
N ASP A 188 10.93 13.35 -22.79
CA ASP A 188 10.92 14.03 -24.06
C ASP A 188 9.52 14.55 -24.45
N ALA A 189 8.48 13.96 -23.88
CA ALA A 189 7.10 14.42 -24.01
C ALA A 189 6.73 15.57 -23.07
N PHE A 190 7.64 16.01 -22.19
CA PHE A 190 7.38 17.11 -21.24
C PHE A 190 7.00 18.41 -21.98
N GLY A 191 5.91 19.02 -21.55
CA GLY A 191 5.35 20.23 -22.15
C GLY A 191 4.36 19.96 -23.29
N ASN A 192 4.21 18.72 -23.73
CA ASN A 192 3.06 18.28 -24.50
C ASN A 192 1.83 18.18 -23.57
N LYS A 193 0.63 18.06 -24.15
CA LYS A 193 -0.61 18.01 -23.35
C LYS A 193 -0.79 16.72 -22.55
N ASP A 194 0.05 15.73 -22.82
CA ASP A 194 -0.16 14.34 -22.37
C ASP A 194 0.63 13.98 -21.13
N ASN A 195 1.59 14.80 -20.71
CA ASN A 195 2.29 14.57 -19.45
C ASN A 195 2.58 15.87 -18.66
N TRP A 196 2.80 15.71 -17.39
CA TRP A 196 3.06 16.79 -16.44
C TRP A 196 4.06 16.38 -15.39
N LEU A 197 5.04 17.24 -15.12
CA LEU A 197 5.98 17.10 -14.01
C LEU A 197 6.15 18.44 -13.31
N SER A 198 5.98 18.46 -12.02
CA SER A 198 6.26 19.65 -11.21
C SER A 198 6.95 19.23 -9.91
N LEU A 199 8.06 19.89 -9.60
CA LEU A 199 8.77 19.73 -8.34
C LEU A 199 9.05 21.12 -7.75
N GLN A 200 8.66 21.29 -6.50
CA GLN A 200 8.97 22.49 -5.74
C GLN A 200 9.59 22.10 -4.40
N TYR A 201 10.64 22.79 -4.01
CA TYR A 201 11.26 22.62 -2.70
C TYR A 201 11.74 23.98 -2.16
N ILE A 202 11.60 24.15 -0.87
CA ILE A 202 11.99 25.38 -0.16
C ILE A 202 12.32 25.06 1.29
N SER A 203 13.21 25.81 1.88
CA SER A 203 13.36 25.84 3.32
C SER A 203 12.18 26.59 3.93
N ALA A 204 11.34 25.91 4.71
CA ALA A 204 10.08 26.45 5.17
C ALA A 204 9.79 26.08 6.64
N ASN A 205 8.89 26.82 7.28
CA ASN A 205 8.28 26.40 8.53
C ASN A 205 7.33 25.23 8.26
N ALA A 206 7.76 24.01 8.62
CA ALA A 206 7.03 22.79 8.36
C ALA A 206 5.65 22.76 9.06
N GLU A 207 5.55 23.30 10.28
CA GLU A 207 4.28 23.34 11.03
C GLU A 207 3.21 24.19 10.33
N TYR A 208 3.63 25.22 9.60
CA TYR A 208 2.74 26.05 8.82
C TYR A 208 2.43 25.50 7.42
N VAL A 209 3.45 25.00 6.74
CA VAL A 209 3.35 24.62 5.32
C VAL A 209 2.72 23.24 5.11
N LEU A 210 3.12 22.23 5.91
CA LEU A 210 2.65 20.87 5.71
C LEU A 210 1.13 20.70 5.79
N PRO A 211 0.41 21.28 6.79
CA PRO A 211 -1.05 21.15 6.83
C PRO A 211 -1.73 21.71 5.59
N LYS A 212 -1.25 22.87 5.08
CA LYS A 212 -1.82 23.51 3.90
C LYS A 212 -1.58 22.72 2.62
N LEU A 213 -0.37 22.21 2.46
CA LEU A 213 -0.06 21.34 1.33
C LEU A 213 -0.88 20.04 1.40
N LEU A 214 -1.04 19.47 2.58
CA LEU A 214 -1.83 18.25 2.77
C LEU A 214 -3.30 18.47 2.34
N GLU A 215 -3.91 19.61 2.66
CA GLU A 215 -5.26 19.95 2.19
C GLU A 215 -5.34 20.04 0.66
N ILE A 216 -4.35 20.72 0.03
CA ILE A 216 -4.28 20.82 -1.43
C ILE A 216 -4.15 19.44 -2.06
N TYR A 217 -3.25 18.61 -1.54
CA TYR A 217 -3.02 17.26 -2.05
C TYR A 217 -4.24 16.36 -1.88
N LYS A 218 -4.94 16.44 -0.73
CA LYS A 218 -6.18 15.68 -0.50
C LYS A 218 -7.26 16.06 -1.51
N ARG A 219 -7.45 17.37 -1.75
CA ARG A 219 -8.42 17.86 -2.74
C ARG A 219 -8.06 17.42 -4.15
N ALA A 220 -6.81 17.64 -4.57
CA ALA A 220 -6.35 17.25 -5.89
C ALA A 220 -6.47 15.73 -6.12
N ASN A 221 -6.13 14.91 -5.11
CA ASN A 221 -6.30 13.47 -5.18
C ASN A 221 -7.77 13.07 -5.31
N GLY A 222 -8.68 13.76 -4.64
CA GLY A 222 -10.13 13.58 -4.80
C GLY A 222 -10.59 13.84 -6.23
N GLU A 223 -10.20 14.98 -6.79
CA GLU A 223 -10.53 15.39 -8.16
C GLU A 223 -9.97 14.41 -9.20
N ILE A 224 -8.70 13.98 -9.06
CA ILE A 224 -8.09 12.95 -9.92
C ILE A 224 -8.91 11.65 -9.89
N ARG A 225 -9.36 11.25 -8.72
CA ARG A 225 -10.17 10.02 -8.58
C ARG A 225 -11.54 10.13 -9.21
N GLU A 226 -12.20 11.27 -9.07
CA GLU A 226 -13.47 11.51 -9.75
C GLU A 226 -13.32 11.36 -11.26
N VAL A 227 -12.23 11.87 -11.84
CA VAL A 227 -11.91 11.68 -13.26
C VAL A 227 -11.72 10.19 -13.59
N PHE A 228 -10.87 9.47 -12.85
CA PHE A 228 -10.61 8.04 -13.10
C PHE A 228 -11.82 7.12 -12.86
N ASN A 229 -12.71 7.49 -11.95
CA ASN A 229 -13.93 6.74 -11.69
C ASN A 229 -15.09 7.09 -12.65
N SER A 230 -14.91 8.07 -13.51
CA SER A 230 -15.91 8.40 -14.52
C SER A 230 -16.09 7.26 -15.50
N PRO A 231 -17.33 6.89 -15.87
CA PRO A 231 -17.57 5.90 -16.93
C PRO A 231 -16.91 6.28 -18.27
N MET A 232 -16.66 7.55 -18.51
CA MET A 232 -16.00 8.05 -19.72
C MET A 232 -14.46 7.89 -19.70
N ALA A 233 -13.88 7.53 -18.55
CA ALA A 233 -12.44 7.33 -18.40
C ALA A 233 -11.99 5.91 -18.80
N GLN A 234 -12.91 4.99 -19.04
CA GLN A 234 -12.57 3.62 -19.45
C GLN A 234 -12.01 3.63 -20.89
N GLY A 235 -10.94 2.90 -21.09
CA GLY A 235 -10.26 2.80 -22.38
C GLY A 235 -9.08 1.83 -22.36
N ASN A 236 -8.28 1.86 -23.39
CA ASN A 236 -7.13 0.96 -23.58
C ASN A 236 -5.79 1.62 -23.24
N ASP A 237 -5.75 2.93 -23.08
CA ASP A 237 -4.53 3.63 -22.70
C ASP A 237 -4.34 3.57 -21.17
N ILE A 238 -3.13 3.24 -20.74
CA ILE A 238 -2.78 3.22 -19.34
C ILE A 238 -2.36 4.63 -18.93
N VAL A 239 -3.24 5.33 -18.25
CA VAL A 239 -2.99 6.66 -17.71
C VAL A 239 -2.72 6.54 -16.19
N TRP A 240 -1.66 7.18 -15.74
CA TRP A 240 -1.34 7.24 -14.33
C TRP A 240 -1.15 8.68 -13.85
N ALA A 241 -1.54 8.93 -12.61
CA ALA A 241 -1.31 10.18 -11.92
C ALA A 241 -1.01 9.90 -10.46
N GLY A 242 -0.10 10.66 -9.87
CA GLY A 242 0.27 10.49 -8.47
C GLY A 242 0.76 11.80 -7.87
N LEU A 243 0.58 11.93 -6.57
CA LEU A 243 1.00 13.07 -5.78
C LEU A 243 1.88 12.57 -4.63
N VAL A 244 3.03 13.21 -4.42
CA VAL A 244 3.91 12.89 -3.31
C VAL A 244 4.39 14.16 -2.62
N MET A 245 4.45 14.12 -1.30
CA MET A 245 4.93 15.21 -0.46
C MET A 245 5.63 14.63 0.75
N ASP A 246 6.80 15.15 1.07
CA ASP A 246 7.51 14.82 2.29
C ASP A 246 8.45 15.97 2.70
N THR A 247 9.07 15.86 3.86
CA THR A 247 10.12 16.75 4.34
C THR A 247 11.47 16.05 4.25
N LEU A 248 12.48 16.76 3.76
CA LEU A 248 13.86 16.25 3.71
C LEU A 248 14.52 16.25 5.11
N SER A 249 13.93 16.92 6.08
CA SER A 249 14.39 16.87 7.46
C SER A 249 14.15 15.49 8.03
N LYS A 250 15.22 14.77 8.35
CA LYS A 250 15.08 13.52 9.13
C LYS A 250 14.34 13.90 10.41
N ARG A 251 13.13 13.42 10.59
CA ARG A 251 12.47 13.44 11.88
C ARG A 251 13.33 12.59 12.80
N ASN A 252 14.17 13.25 13.61
CA ASN A 252 14.79 12.57 14.74
C ASN A 252 13.64 12.21 15.68
N ASP A 253 13.16 10.97 15.61
CA ASP A 253 12.36 10.34 16.66
C ASP A 253 13.19 10.15 17.96
N GLN A 254 14.21 10.94 18.12
CA GLN A 254 14.99 11.08 19.36
C GLN A 254 14.51 12.26 20.18
N SER A 255 13.20 12.35 20.42
CA SER A 255 12.72 13.08 21.60
C SER A 255 12.51 12.10 22.75
N THR A 256 13.49 11.27 23.02
CA THR A 256 13.67 10.74 24.37
C THR A 256 14.66 11.66 25.03
N GLY A 257 14.12 12.61 25.79
CA GLY A 257 14.87 13.48 26.62
C GLY A 257 15.87 12.73 27.49
N VAL A 258 17.09 13.17 27.39
CA VAL A 258 17.98 13.25 28.53
C VAL A 258 18.37 14.71 28.60
N LEU A 259 17.57 15.46 29.32
CA LEU A 259 18.06 16.65 29.96
C LEU A 259 18.90 16.20 31.12
N GLN A 260 20.19 16.39 31.01
CA GLN A 260 21.03 16.65 32.15
C GLN A 260 20.95 18.12 32.49
#